data_f453370cdd4c994e1e4e38d5832df444
#
_entry.id   f453370cdd4c994e1e4e38d5832df444
#
_cell.length_a   1.000
_cell.length_b   1.000
_cell.length_c   1.000
_cell.angle_alpha   90.00
_cell.angle_beta   90.00
_cell.angle_gamma   90.00
#
_symmetry.space_group_name_H-M   'P 1'
#
loop_
_entity.id
_entity.type
_entity.pdbx_description
1 polymer ?
#
loop_
_entity_poly.entity_id
_entity_poly.type
_entity_poly.pdbx_seq_one_letter_code
_entity_poly.pdbx_strand_id
1 'polypeptide(L)'
;MRKTKIICTLGPATDREGVLEQLVRDGMDVARFNFSHGNYEEQKKRLDELKAVRQRLDKPIAALLDTKGPEIRLCRFKEGRVELREGQEFLLTPEEIEGTQEAVSVTYADLYKDVKPGDSILIDDGLVGLAVERIEGSSVICRVVNGGVISDHKGVNL
;
A
#
# COMPACT_ATOMS: atom_id res chain seq x y z
N MET A 1 -29.13 -15.41 14.47
CA MET A 1 -27.99 -14.46 14.40
C MET A 1 -27.02 -14.93 13.29
N ARG A 2 -26.69 -14.06 12.34
CA ARG A 2 -25.77 -14.40 11.24
C ARG A 2 -24.36 -14.58 11.81
N LYS A 3 -23.68 -15.70 11.49
CA LYS A 3 -22.34 -16.01 12.00
C LYS A 3 -21.25 -15.25 11.21
N THR A 4 -21.44 -15.05 9.90
CA THR A 4 -20.52 -14.31 9.03
C THR A 4 -20.78 -12.81 9.17
N LYS A 5 -19.70 -12.03 9.32
CA LYS A 5 -19.73 -10.57 9.32
C LYS A 5 -19.33 -10.03 7.96
N ILE A 6 -20.05 -9.01 7.49
CA ILE A 6 -19.76 -8.34 6.22
C ILE A 6 -19.05 -7.04 6.51
N ILE A 7 -17.82 -6.93 5.99
CA ILE A 7 -17.00 -5.72 6.07
C ILE A 7 -17.01 -5.04 4.68
N CYS A 8 -17.46 -3.79 4.61
CA CYS A 8 -17.42 -3.00 3.39
C CYS A 8 -16.40 -1.87 3.54
N THR A 9 -15.48 -1.76 2.59
CA THR A 9 -14.56 -0.61 2.52
C THR A 9 -15.28 0.58 1.93
N LEU A 10 -15.27 1.70 2.65
CA LEU A 10 -15.82 2.96 2.16
C LEU A 10 -14.82 3.68 1.27
N GLY A 11 -15.31 4.28 0.20
CA GLY A 11 -14.52 4.99 -0.80
C GLY A 11 -15.39 5.66 -1.85
N PRO A 12 -14.84 6.19 -2.94
CA PRO A 12 -15.58 6.97 -3.95
C PRO A 12 -16.83 6.27 -4.50
N ALA A 13 -16.82 4.94 -4.61
CA ALA A 13 -17.98 4.18 -5.05
C ALA A 13 -19.15 4.22 -4.05
N THR A 14 -18.86 4.37 -2.76
CA THR A 14 -19.85 4.43 -1.68
C THR A 14 -20.23 5.87 -1.29
N ASP A 15 -19.57 6.90 -1.82
CA ASP A 15 -19.81 8.30 -1.52
C ASP A 15 -21.08 8.85 -2.21
N ARG A 16 -21.71 8.05 -3.08
CA ARG A 16 -22.98 8.40 -3.73
C ARG A 16 -24.10 8.37 -2.73
N GLU A 17 -25.04 9.32 -2.86
CA GLU A 17 -26.20 9.45 -1.97
C GLU A 17 -26.98 8.13 -1.84
N GLY A 18 -27.32 7.75 -0.61
CA GLY A 18 -28.09 6.57 -0.29
C GLY A 18 -27.32 5.24 -0.31
N VAL A 19 -26.13 5.16 -0.91
CA VAL A 19 -25.38 3.90 -1.04
C VAL A 19 -24.97 3.35 0.32
N LEU A 20 -24.44 4.19 1.21
CA LEU A 20 -24.04 3.75 2.55
C LEU A 20 -25.25 3.23 3.35
N GLU A 21 -26.38 3.92 3.27
CA GLU A 21 -27.61 3.46 3.93
C GLU A 21 -28.08 2.12 3.37
N GLN A 22 -28.03 1.93 2.05
CA GLN A 22 -28.40 0.67 1.42
C GLN A 22 -27.50 -0.48 1.88
N LEU A 23 -26.17 -0.28 1.92
CA LEU A 23 -25.23 -1.27 2.44
C LEU A 23 -25.58 -1.71 3.89
N VAL A 24 -25.96 -0.74 4.74
CA VAL A 24 -26.39 -1.04 6.11
C VAL A 24 -27.70 -1.85 6.13
N ARG A 25 -28.66 -1.51 5.26
CA ARG A 25 -29.93 -2.25 5.14
C ARG A 25 -29.71 -3.67 4.63
N ASP A 26 -28.80 -3.86 3.66
CA ASP A 26 -28.45 -5.15 3.06
C ASP A 26 -27.59 -6.02 3.98
N GLY A 27 -27.14 -5.45 5.10
CA GLY A 27 -26.53 -6.22 6.17
C GLY A 27 -25.04 -6.04 6.35
N MET A 28 -24.47 -4.91 5.95
CA MET A 28 -23.12 -4.53 6.39
C MET A 28 -23.04 -4.52 7.92
N ASP A 29 -22.01 -5.13 8.46
CA ASP A 29 -21.72 -5.17 9.90
C ASP A 29 -20.61 -4.17 10.27
N VAL A 30 -19.66 -3.95 9.37
CA VAL A 30 -18.46 -3.14 9.61
C VAL A 30 -18.18 -2.24 8.41
N ALA A 31 -18.01 -0.95 8.65
CA ALA A 31 -17.51 0.02 7.69
C ALA A 31 -15.99 0.18 7.88
N ARG A 32 -15.18 -0.22 6.86
CA ARG A 32 -13.72 -0.08 6.89
C ARG A 32 -13.32 1.24 6.22
N PHE A 33 -12.54 2.04 6.93
CA PHE A 33 -11.91 3.27 6.47
C PHE A 33 -10.44 3.00 6.20
N ASN A 34 -10.06 2.91 4.92
CA ASN A 34 -8.67 2.69 4.52
C ASN A 34 -7.94 4.04 4.44
N PHE A 35 -7.04 4.30 5.40
CA PHE A 35 -6.26 5.52 5.48
C PHE A 35 -5.02 5.53 4.57
N SER A 36 -4.79 4.47 3.81
CA SER A 36 -3.78 4.47 2.73
C SER A 36 -4.24 5.31 1.52
N HIS A 37 -5.53 5.67 1.44
CA HIS A 37 -6.11 6.43 0.33
C HIS A 37 -6.97 7.59 0.83
N GLY A 38 -7.04 8.64 0.02
CA GLY A 38 -7.79 9.85 0.33
C GLY A 38 -7.10 10.72 1.39
N ASN A 39 -7.81 11.72 1.87
CA ASN A 39 -7.36 12.65 2.89
C ASN A 39 -8.25 12.59 4.15
N TYR A 40 -7.85 13.30 5.20
CA TYR A 40 -8.57 13.29 6.47
C TYR A 40 -9.98 13.87 6.37
N GLU A 41 -10.20 14.88 5.53
CA GLU A 41 -11.50 15.51 5.31
C GLU A 41 -12.49 14.53 4.69
N GLU A 42 -12.07 13.77 3.67
CA GLU A 42 -12.88 12.74 3.02
C GLU A 42 -13.24 11.62 4.01
N GLN A 43 -12.26 11.11 4.75
CA GLN A 43 -12.48 10.06 5.74
C GLN A 43 -13.42 10.55 6.87
N LYS A 44 -13.26 11.80 7.31
CA LYS A 44 -14.15 12.41 8.30
C LYS A 44 -15.58 12.52 7.79
N LYS A 45 -15.77 12.98 6.55
CA LYS A 45 -17.10 13.08 5.93
C LYS A 45 -17.81 11.73 5.90
N ARG A 46 -17.11 10.66 5.46
CA ARG A 46 -17.66 9.28 5.46
C ARG A 46 -18.00 8.79 6.86
N LEU A 47 -17.17 9.11 7.86
CA LEU A 47 -17.42 8.75 9.25
C LEU A 47 -18.66 9.47 9.81
N ASP A 48 -18.82 10.76 9.51
CA ASP A 48 -19.97 11.54 9.98
C ASP A 48 -21.27 11.04 9.31
N GLU A 49 -21.23 10.67 8.03
CA GLU A 49 -22.33 10.02 7.33
C GLU A 49 -22.67 8.66 7.94
N LEU A 50 -21.68 7.82 8.23
CA LEU A 50 -21.89 6.55 8.92
C LEU A 50 -22.60 6.75 10.26
N LYS A 51 -22.18 7.74 11.07
CA LYS A 51 -22.83 8.07 12.34
C LYS A 51 -24.29 8.47 12.15
N ALA A 52 -24.59 9.29 11.15
CA ALA A 52 -25.94 9.71 10.83
C ALA A 52 -26.83 8.52 10.40
N VAL A 53 -26.31 7.63 9.55
CA VAL A 53 -27.02 6.41 9.10
C VAL A 53 -27.29 5.47 10.27
N ARG A 54 -26.29 5.24 11.15
CA ARG A 54 -26.44 4.41 12.35
C ARG A 54 -27.56 4.91 13.25
N GLN A 55 -27.61 6.20 13.49
CA GLN A 55 -28.62 6.84 14.31
C GLN A 55 -30.02 6.75 13.68
N ARG A 56 -30.12 7.02 12.35
CA ARG A 56 -31.41 6.98 11.62
C ARG A 56 -31.97 5.58 11.53
N LEU A 57 -31.13 4.55 11.38
CA LEU A 57 -31.58 3.16 11.23
C LEU A 57 -31.59 2.37 12.53
N ASP A 58 -31.13 2.96 13.62
CA ASP A 58 -30.96 2.28 14.92
C ASP A 58 -30.16 0.95 14.78
N LYS A 59 -29.06 0.99 14.01
CA LYS A 59 -28.23 -0.20 13.77
C LYS A 59 -26.80 0.01 14.24
N PRO A 60 -26.25 -0.90 15.07
CA PRO A 60 -24.87 -0.83 15.55
C PRO A 60 -23.89 -1.34 14.47
N ILE A 61 -23.45 -0.47 13.58
CA ILE A 61 -22.40 -0.78 12.59
C ILE A 61 -21.06 -0.38 13.16
N ALA A 62 -20.09 -1.28 13.17
CA ALA A 62 -18.73 -0.95 13.60
C ALA A 62 -18.01 -0.06 12.59
N ALA A 63 -17.17 0.85 13.07
CA ALA A 63 -16.20 1.58 12.25
C ALA A 63 -14.81 0.95 12.47
N LEU A 64 -14.17 0.48 11.39
CA LEU A 64 -12.84 -0.09 11.41
C LEU A 64 -11.89 0.91 10.78
N LEU A 65 -10.97 1.43 11.58
CA LEU A 65 -9.88 2.28 11.12
C LEU A 65 -8.73 1.37 10.69
N ASP A 66 -8.45 1.34 9.38
CA ASP A 66 -7.30 0.67 8.81
C ASP A 66 -6.21 1.72 8.57
N THR A 67 -5.25 1.77 9.49
CA THR A 67 -4.19 2.78 9.47
C THR A 67 -3.15 2.45 8.40
N LYS A 68 -2.69 3.49 7.71
CA LYS A 68 -1.48 3.38 6.91
C LYS A 68 -0.31 3.10 7.84
N GLY A 69 0.33 1.94 7.66
CA GLY A 69 1.59 1.63 8.32
C GLY A 69 2.76 2.46 7.76
N PRO A 70 3.96 2.33 8.32
CA PRO A 70 5.17 2.79 7.66
C PRO A 70 5.31 2.03 6.34
N GLU A 71 5.14 2.73 5.21
CA GLU A 71 5.27 2.15 3.89
C GLU A 71 6.59 2.55 3.26
N ILE A 72 7.35 1.55 2.83
CA ILE A 72 8.49 1.77 1.94
C ILE A 72 7.98 1.65 0.51
N ARG A 73 8.30 2.64 -0.32
CA ARG A 73 7.89 2.64 -1.73
C ARG A 73 9.06 2.96 -2.64
N LEU A 74 9.04 2.42 -3.85
CA LEU A 74 9.87 2.91 -4.93
C LEU A 74 9.46 4.34 -5.28
N CYS A 75 10.44 5.18 -5.67
CA CYS A 75 10.16 6.49 -6.23
C CYS A 75 9.82 6.38 -7.73
N ARG A 76 10.07 7.44 -8.49
CA ARG A 76 9.68 7.50 -9.90
C ARG A 76 10.75 6.90 -10.80
N PHE A 77 10.32 6.25 -11.86
CA PHE A 77 11.15 5.83 -12.99
C PHE A 77 11.07 6.84 -14.13
N LYS A 78 12.14 6.98 -14.88
CA LYS A 78 12.22 7.88 -16.04
C LYS A 78 11.10 7.65 -17.05
N GLU A 79 10.71 6.40 -17.26
CA GLU A 79 9.65 6.00 -18.19
C GLU A 79 8.39 5.50 -17.47
N GLY A 80 8.25 5.81 -16.17
CA GLY A 80 7.13 5.39 -15.32
C GLY A 80 7.14 3.91 -14.95
N ARG A 81 7.90 3.07 -15.66
CA ARG A 81 8.04 1.63 -15.42
C ARG A 81 9.29 1.07 -16.06
N VAL A 82 9.79 -0.03 -15.52
CA VAL A 82 10.90 -0.81 -16.08
C VAL A 82 10.65 -2.30 -15.94
N GLU A 83 11.29 -3.11 -16.78
CA GLU A 83 11.27 -4.57 -16.67
C GLU A 83 12.60 -5.03 -16.07
N LEU A 84 12.54 -5.73 -14.94
CA LEU A 84 13.70 -6.37 -14.32
C LEU A 84 13.79 -7.83 -14.76
N ARG A 85 15.01 -8.27 -15.03
CA ARG A 85 15.29 -9.65 -15.43
C ARG A 85 15.92 -10.43 -14.29
N GLU A 86 15.55 -11.69 -14.16
CA GLU A 86 16.17 -12.59 -13.20
C GLU A 86 17.71 -12.62 -13.37
N GLY A 87 18.41 -12.59 -12.25
CA GLY A 87 19.87 -12.61 -12.20
C GLY A 87 20.54 -11.25 -12.42
N GLN A 88 19.84 -10.18 -12.78
CA GLN A 88 20.47 -8.86 -12.88
C GLN A 88 20.71 -8.23 -11.50
N GLU A 89 21.69 -7.35 -11.42
CA GLU A 89 21.89 -6.47 -10.28
C GLU A 89 20.90 -5.31 -10.32
N PHE A 90 20.37 -4.90 -9.16
CA PHE A 90 19.47 -3.78 -9.03
C PHE A 90 19.75 -3.01 -7.73
N LEU A 91 19.89 -1.71 -7.83
CA LEU A 91 20.25 -0.83 -6.71
C LEU A 91 19.03 -0.10 -6.15
N LEU A 92 18.87 -0.18 -4.85
CA LEU A 92 17.92 0.64 -4.08
C LEU A 92 18.69 1.69 -3.30
N THR A 93 18.37 2.97 -3.48
CA THR A 93 19.09 4.08 -2.84
C THR A 93 18.16 5.10 -2.21
N PRO A 94 18.55 5.75 -1.08
CA PRO A 94 17.82 6.89 -0.55
C PRO A 94 18.11 8.20 -1.33
N GLU A 95 19.14 8.22 -2.18
CA GLU A 95 19.47 9.38 -3.00
C GLU A 95 18.37 9.62 -4.03
N GLU A 96 18.01 10.88 -4.26
CA GLU A 96 17.00 11.25 -5.25
C GLU A 96 17.56 11.09 -6.67
N ILE A 97 17.14 10.02 -7.35
CA ILE A 97 17.50 9.73 -8.73
C ILE A 97 16.24 9.45 -9.56
N GLU A 98 16.29 9.70 -10.85
CA GLU A 98 15.33 9.11 -11.79
C GLU A 98 15.64 7.62 -11.94
N GLY A 99 14.66 6.79 -11.56
CA GLY A 99 14.80 5.33 -11.63
C GLY A 99 14.99 4.83 -13.06
N THR A 100 15.83 3.81 -13.19
CA THR A 100 16.16 3.12 -14.43
C THR A 100 16.01 1.62 -14.25
N GLN A 101 16.45 0.85 -15.25
CA GLN A 101 16.52 -0.60 -15.14
C GLN A 101 17.63 -1.09 -14.18
N GLU A 102 18.51 -0.19 -13.73
CA GLU A 102 19.67 -0.52 -12.89
C GLU A 102 19.51 -0.05 -11.44
N ALA A 103 18.76 1.05 -11.22
CA ALA A 103 18.63 1.67 -9.91
C ALA A 103 17.34 2.45 -9.76
N VAL A 104 16.87 2.60 -8.50
CA VAL A 104 15.74 3.46 -8.16
C VAL A 104 15.86 3.98 -6.72
N SER A 105 15.33 5.19 -6.50
CA SER A 105 15.20 5.75 -5.15
C SER A 105 14.08 5.05 -4.39
N VAL A 106 14.24 4.97 -3.07
CA VAL A 106 13.21 4.50 -2.13
C VAL A 106 12.83 5.58 -1.14
N THR A 107 11.58 5.55 -0.67
CA THR A 107 11.06 6.54 0.28
C THR A 107 11.64 6.42 1.70
N TYR A 108 12.29 5.30 2.01
CA TYR A 108 12.84 5.02 3.33
C TYR A 108 14.37 5.13 3.31
N ALA A 109 14.87 6.24 3.85
CA ALA A 109 16.30 6.57 3.81
C ALA A 109 17.18 5.60 4.61
N ASP A 110 16.64 4.97 5.63
CA ASP A 110 17.37 4.05 6.51
C ASP A 110 17.25 2.56 6.11
N LEU A 111 16.73 2.25 4.91
CA LEU A 111 16.58 0.88 4.41
C LEU A 111 17.85 0.04 4.60
N TYR A 112 19.01 0.62 4.32
CA TYR A 112 20.31 -0.05 4.44
C TYR A 112 20.69 -0.48 5.86
N LYS A 113 20.01 0.09 6.90
CA LYS A 113 20.24 -0.28 8.30
C LYS A 113 19.40 -1.49 8.72
N ASP A 114 18.28 -1.71 8.03
CA ASP A 114 17.29 -2.73 8.40
C ASP A 114 17.43 -4.03 7.59
N VAL A 115 18.36 -4.05 6.61
CA VAL A 115 18.63 -5.23 5.78
C VAL A 115 20.09 -5.63 5.85
N LYS A 116 20.39 -6.89 5.55
CA LYS A 116 21.72 -7.46 5.46
C LYS A 116 21.85 -8.41 4.26
N PRO A 117 23.07 -8.73 3.81
CA PRO A 117 23.26 -9.73 2.77
C PRO A 117 22.54 -11.04 3.08
N GLY A 118 21.79 -11.54 2.11
CA GLY A 118 20.95 -12.73 2.19
C GLY A 118 19.47 -12.46 2.52
N ASP A 119 19.10 -11.26 2.96
CA ASP A 119 17.70 -10.90 3.17
C ASP A 119 16.96 -10.76 1.83
N SER A 120 15.66 -10.99 1.86
CA SER A 120 14.77 -10.84 0.70
C SER A 120 14.03 -9.53 0.77
N ILE A 121 13.92 -8.83 -0.36
CA ILE A 121 13.09 -7.64 -0.54
C ILE A 121 12.05 -7.96 -1.60
N LEU A 122 10.78 -7.73 -1.28
CA LEU A 122 9.65 -7.97 -2.18
C LEU A 122 9.08 -6.65 -2.70
N ILE A 123 8.87 -6.57 -4.00
CA ILE A 123 8.30 -5.40 -4.67
C ILE A 123 6.93 -5.77 -5.25
N ASP A 124 5.98 -4.82 -5.20
CA ASP A 124 4.63 -4.96 -5.75
C ASP A 124 3.93 -6.23 -5.24
N ASP A 125 3.76 -6.31 -3.91
CA ASP A 125 3.11 -7.43 -3.22
C ASP A 125 3.75 -8.81 -3.52
N GLY A 126 5.06 -8.80 -3.82
CA GLY A 126 5.84 -10.01 -4.08
C GLY A 126 5.86 -10.45 -5.55
N LEU A 127 5.36 -9.64 -6.48
CA LEU A 127 5.46 -9.92 -7.91
C LEU A 127 6.91 -9.93 -8.40
N VAL A 128 7.77 -9.08 -7.81
CA VAL A 128 9.21 -9.08 -8.05
C VAL A 128 9.95 -9.31 -6.74
N GLY A 129 10.87 -10.26 -6.73
CA GLY A 129 11.71 -10.60 -5.58
C GLY A 129 13.17 -10.22 -5.81
N LEU A 130 13.77 -9.60 -4.81
CA LEU A 130 15.17 -9.26 -4.77
C LEU A 130 15.84 -9.96 -3.59
N ALA A 131 17.09 -10.37 -3.75
CA ALA A 131 17.97 -10.81 -2.66
C ALA A 131 19.04 -9.75 -2.43
N VAL A 132 19.22 -9.32 -1.19
CA VAL A 132 20.28 -8.38 -0.83
C VAL A 132 21.64 -9.07 -0.99
N GLU A 133 22.52 -8.51 -1.80
CA GLU A 133 23.89 -9.01 -1.97
C GLU A 133 24.88 -8.30 -1.07
N ARG A 134 24.82 -6.96 -1.05
CA ARG A 134 25.72 -6.12 -0.27
C ARG A 134 25.13 -4.73 -0.04
N ILE A 135 25.74 -4.01 0.89
CA ILE A 135 25.41 -2.62 1.19
C ILE A 135 26.65 -1.78 0.87
N GLU A 136 26.45 -0.71 0.10
CA GLU A 136 27.50 0.26 -0.26
C GLU A 136 27.06 1.67 0.15
N GLY A 137 27.68 2.20 1.20
CA GLY A 137 27.25 3.46 1.80
C GLY A 137 25.83 3.36 2.35
N SER A 138 24.91 4.12 1.79
CA SER A 138 23.47 4.08 2.11
C SER A 138 22.64 3.31 1.09
N SER A 139 23.26 2.74 0.06
CA SER A 139 22.60 2.01 -1.01
C SER A 139 22.63 0.50 -0.75
N VAL A 140 21.55 -0.17 -1.16
CA VAL A 140 21.38 -1.62 -1.06
C VAL A 140 21.45 -2.22 -2.46
N ILE A 141 22.48 -3.03 -2.69
CA ILE A 141 22.67 -3.74 -3.96
C ILE A 141 22.02 -5.11 -3.86
N CYS A 142 21.13 -5.38 -4.76
CA CYS A 142 20.33 -6.60 -4.79
C CYS A 142 20.53 -7.39 -6.08
N ARG A 143 20.28 -8.69 -6.00
CA ARG A 143 20.10 -9.59 -7.14
C ARG A 143 18.62 -9.83 -7.36
N VAL A 144 18.15 -9.68 -8.59
CA VAL A 144 16.77 -10.03 -8.95
C VAL A 144 16.61 -11.54 -8.92
N VAL A 145 15.74 -12.05 -8.05
CA VAL A 145 15.45 -13.49 -7.88
C VAL A 145 14.36 -13.93 -8.85
N ASN A 146 13.29 -13.16 -8.93
CA ASN A 146 12.28 -13.30 -9.97
C ASN A 146 12.00 -11.94 -10.59
N GLY A 147 12.10 -11.88 -11.90
CA GLY A 147 11.92 -10.67 -12.68
C GLY A 147 10.46 -10.32 -12.92
N GLY A 148 10.23 -9.14 -13.46
CA GLY A 148 8.91 -8.63 -13.80
C GLY A 148 8.91 -7.14 -14.03
N VAL A 149 7.75 -6.58 -14.38
CA VAL A 149 7.57 -5.16 -14.58
C VAL A 149 7.28 -4.49 -13.24
N ILE A 150 8.09 -3.49 -12.90
CA ILE A 150 7.86 -2.60 -11.75
C ILE A 150 7.61 -1.18 -12.24
N SER A 151 6.87 -0.39 -11.45
CA SER A 151 6.50 0.97 -11.82
C SER A 151 6.59 1.92 -10.62
N ASP A 152 6.28 3.20 -10.89
CA ASP A 152 6.27 4.25 -9.88
C ASP A 152 5.47 3.86 -8.64
N HIS A 153 6.00 4.24 -7.48
CA HIS A 153 5.33 4.15 -6.17
C HIS A 153 4.90 2.76 -5.72
N LYS A 154 5.48 1.69 -6.30
CA LYS A 154 5.21 0.33 -5.85
C LYS A 154 5.74 0.09 -4.44
N GLY A 155 4.99 -0.71 -3.67
CA GLY A 155 5.35 -1.10 -2.32
C GLY A 155 6.63 -1.93 -2.29
N VAL A 156 7.42 -1.74 -1.24
CA VAL A 156 8.63 -2.50 -0.92
C VAL A 156 8.44 -3.12 0.45
N ASN A 157 8.57 -4.42 0.56
CA ASN A 157 8.43 -5.19 1.79
C ASN A 157 9.75 -5.92 2.11
N LEU A 158 10.10 -5.97 3.40
CA LEU A 158 11.29 -6.63 3.95
C LEU A 158 10.92 -7.93 4.61
#